data_e55e4368cb08ef13f7ce02009e9671e8
#
_entry.id   e55e4368cb08ef13f7ce02009e9671e8
#
_cell.length_a   1.000
_cell.length_b   1.000
_cell.length_c   1.000
_cell.angle_alpha   90.00
_cell.angle_beta   90.00
_cell.angle_gamma   90.00
#
_symmetry.space_group_name_H-M   'P 1'
#
loop_
_entity.id
_entity.type
_entity.pdbx_description
1 polymer ?
#
loop_
_entity_poly.entity_id
_entity_poly.type
_entity_poly.pdbx_seq_one_letter_code
_entity_poly.pdbx_strand_id
1 'polypeptide(L)'
;MLASLLMLVVLGSSLGADPGAEAGFWLDVPFVRQDKNLCGAASVSMILQYWHNASPTGGSIEVPSFPDIAEGLRSSESKGVFGSQMKAYLASLRYQVFVFKGQWEDVKNHISKGRPLVVGLGNRGALDHYVVVTGWNDPENVVLVNDPAQRKLLKLDRKNFQKSWEQTACWTLLALPPSLPVAAPTSDGR
;
A
#
# COMPACT_ATOMS: atom_id res chain seq x y z
N MET A 1 21.75 -72.81 -12.09
CA MET A 1 20.98 -72.02 -11.12
C MET A 1 21.39 -70.57 -11.28
N LEU A 2 20.63 -69.77 -12.07
CA LEU A 2 20.86 -68.33 -12.24
C LEU A 2 19.90 -67.61 -11.31
N ALA A 3 20.42 -66.84 -10.35
CA ALA A 3 19.66 -65.96 -9.50
C ALA A 3 19.59 -64.57 -10.15
N SER A 4 18.38 -64.18 -10.61
CA SER A 4 18.10 -62.88 -11.21
C SER A 4 17.86 -61.89 -10.08
N LEU A 5 18.71 -60.88 -9.96
CA LEU A 5 18.61 -59.79 -8.98
C LEU A 5 17.77 -58.69 -9.60
N LEU A 6 16.53 -58.50 -9.13
CA LEU A 6 15.61 -57.44 -9.55
C LEU A 6 15.97 -56.17 -8.79
N MET A 7 16.53 -55.19 -9.51
CA MET A 7 16.87 -53.87 -8.96
C MET A 7 15.64 -52.93 -9.06
N LEU A 8 15.02 -52.67 -7.91
CA LEU A 8 13.89 -51.76 -7.78
C LEU A 8 14.37 -50.29 -7.80
N VAL A 9 14.17 -49.60 -8.91
CA VAL A 9 14.45 -48.17 -9.03
C VAL A 9 13.25 -47.39 -8.45
N VAL A 10 13.43 -46.81 -7.28
CA VAL A 10 12.48 -45.89 -6.68
C VAL A 10 12.69 -44.50 -7.30
N LEU A 11 11.84 -44.13 -8.26
CA LEU A 11 11.76 -42.72 -8.72
C LEU A 11 11.17 -41.87 -7.59
N GLY A 12 12.03 -41.18 -6.86
CA GLY A 12 11.63 -40.11 -5.96
C GLY A 12 11.10 -38.92 -6.75
N SER A 13 9.78 -38.70 -6.73
CA SER A 13 9.18 -37.46 -7.22
C SER A 13 9.58 -36.32 -6.30
N SER A 14 10.59 -35.53 -6.69
CA SER A 14 10.85 -34.25 -6.07
C SER A 14 9.67 -33.31 -6.42
N LEU A 15 8.83 -33.00 -5.45
CA LEU A 15 7.90 -31.88 -5.52
C LEU A 15 8.74 -30.60 -5.68
N GLY A 16 8.99 -30.20 -6.92
CA GLY A 16 9.61 -28.93 -7.24
C GLY A 16 8.70 -27.83 -6.71
N ALA A 17 9.18 -27.03 -5.77
CA ALA A 17 8.56 -25.76 -5.46
C ALA A 17 8.53 -24.93 -6.74
N ASP A 18 7.37 -24.37 -7.08
CA ASP A 18 7.19 -23.49 -8.22
C ASP A 18 8.13 -22.28 -8.06
N PRO A 19 9.15 -22.07 -8.93
CA PRO A 19 10.11 -20.97 -8.77
C PRO A 19 9.53 -19.60 -9.08
N GLY A 20 8.22 -19.48 -9.33
CA GLY A 20 7.55 -18.24 -9.72
C GLY A 20 6.70 -17.56 -8.64
N ALA A 21 6.52 -18.15 -7.46
CA ALA A 21 5.81 -17.48 -6.38
C ALA A 21 6.77 -16.50 -5.68
N GLU A 22 6.61 -15.20 -5.92
CA GLU A 22 7.35 -14.17 -5.17
C GLU A 22 7.10 -14.37 -3.67
N ALA A 23 8.16 -14.71 -2.94
CA ALA A 23 8.11 -15.00 -1.50
C ALA A 23 7.67 -13.76 -0.68
N GLY A 24 7.81 -12.58 -1.26
CA GLY A 24 7.41 -11.31 -0.69
C GLY A 24 7.80 -10.14 -1.59
N PHE A 25 7.18 -9.00 -1.37
CA PHE A 25 7.44 -7.77 -2.10
C PHE A 25 7.18 -6.55 -1.21
N TRP A 26 7.93 -5.48 -1.39
CA TRP A 26 7.71 -4.24 -0.66
C TRP A 26 8.13 -3.01 -1.45
N LEU A 27 7.50 -1.88 -1.14
CA LEU A 27 7.74 -0.57 -1.71
C LEU A 27 8.44 0.33 -0.69
N ASP A 28 9.45 1.08 -1.11
CA ASP A 28 10.10 2.08 -0.26
C ASP A 28 9.27 3.37 -0.18
N VAL A 29 8.17 3.29 0.56
CA VAL A 29 7.31 4.45 0.81
C VAL A 29 7.95 5.31 1.90
N PRO A 30 8.12 6.64 1.69
CA PRO A 30 8.58 7.56 2.73
C PRO A 30 7.74 7.44 4.00
N PHE A 31 8.35 7.69 5.15
CA PHE A 31 7.65 7.61 6.43
C PHE A 31 7.41 8.99 7.00
N VAL A 32 6.15 9.26 7.37
CA VAL A 32 5.72 10.46 8.08
C VAL A 32 5.08 10.06 9.40
N ARG A 33 5.66 10.54 10.51
CA ARG A 33 5.08 10.34 11.84
C ARG A 33 3.89 11.28 12.01
N GLN A 34 2.79 10.74 12.56
CA GLN A 34 1.61 11.55 12.88
C GLN A 34 1.82 12.41 14.14
N ASP A 35 1.16 13.54 14.17
CA ASP A 35 0.73 14.19 15.40
C ASP A 35 -0.60 13.59 15.90
N LYS A 36 -1.09 14.01 17.06
CA LYS A 36 -2.32 13.44 17.66
C LYS A 36 -3.48 13.38 16.65
N ASN A 37 -4.03 12.18 16.45
CA ASN A 37 -5.20 11.91 15.60
C ASN A 37 -5.06 12.28 14.11
N LEU A 38 -3.84 12.45 13.59
CA LEU A 38 -3.57 12.83 12.21
C LEU A 38 -3.04 11.66 11.35
N CYS A 39 -3.40 10.40 11.70
CA CYS A 39 -2.98 9.23 10.92
C CYS A 39 -3.39 9.32 9.44
N GLY A 40 -4.58 9.84 9.15
CA GLY A 40 -5.03 10.06 7.78
C GLY A 40 -4.18 11.08 7.03
N ALA A 41 -3.83 12.21 7.66
CA ALA A 41 -2.98 13.23 7.06
C ALA A 41 -1.55 12.71 6.81
N ALA A 42 -1.00 11.97 7.78
CA ALA A 42 0.31 11.34 7.63
C ALA A 42 0.31 10.28 6.51
N SER A 43 -0.74 9.47 6.40
CA SER A 43 -0.91 8.50 5.32
C SER A 43 -1.00 9.18 3.95
N VAL A 44 -1.76 10.26 3.83
CA VAL A 44 -1.83 11.07 2.59
C VAL A 44 -0.46 11.64 2.24
N SER A 45 0.26 12.22 3.22
CA SER A 45 1.61 12.75 3.01
C SER A 45 2.58 11.68 2.50
N MET A 46 2.55 10.47 3.07
CA MET A 46 3.37 9.34 2.62
C MET A 46 3.07 8.95 1.16
N ILE A 47 1.80 8.91 0.76
CA ILE A 47 1.38 8.61 -0.62
C ILE A 47 1.88 9.69 -1.60
N LEU A 48 1.71 10.98 -1.25
CA LEU A 48 2.13 12.09 -2.10
C LEU A 48 3.66 12.10 -2.30
N GLN A 49 4.42 11.92 -1.23
CA GLN A 49 5.89 11.82 -1.29
C GLN A 49 6.35 10.60 -2.10
N TYR A 50 5.68 9.46 -1.95
CA TYR A 50 6.01 8.26 -2.71
C TYR A 50 5.88 8.51 -4.22
N TRP A 51 4.77 9.05 -4.66
CA TRP A 51 4.54 9.32 -6.08
C TRP A 51 5.43 10.44 -6.63
N HIS A 52 5.74 11.45 -5.82
CA HIS A 52 6.71 12.48 -6.17
C HIS A 52 8.10 11.87 -6.44
N ASN A 53 8.58 11.01 -5.55
CA ASN A 53 9.88 10.35 -5.68
C ASN A 53 9.92 9.33 -6.83
N ALA A 54 8.79 8.68 -7.14
CA ALA A 54 8.68 7.73 -8.24
C ALA A 54 8.58 8.39 -9.64
N SER A 55 8.40 9.71 -9.71
CA SER A 55 8.29 10.43 -10.97
C SER A 55 9.68 10.64 -11.61
N PRO A 56 9.88 10.25 -12.89
CA PRO A 56 11.19 10.44 -13.59
C PRO A 56 11.62 11.90 -13.70
N THR A 57 10.70 12.85 -13.62
CA THR A 57 10.93 14.29 -13.76
C THR A 57 11.01 15.03 -12.43
N GLY A 58 11.15 14.29 -11.30
CA GLY A 58 11.16 14.91 -9.97
C GLY A 58 9.80 15.53 -9.59
N GLY A 59 8.72 14.99 -10.16
CA GLY A 59 7.34 15.39 -9.89
C GLY A 59 7.01 16.84 -10.25
N SER A 60 6.24 17.04 -11.30
CA SER A 60 5.68 18.38 -11.62
C SER A 60 4.64 18.85 -10.59
N ILE A 61 4.32 18.04 -9.59
CA ILE A 61 3.40 18.39 -8.51
C ILE A 61 4.22 18.62 -7.26
N GLU A 62 4.21 19.85 -6.78
CA GLU A 62 4.75 20.20 -5.48
C GLU A 62 4.01 19.42 -4.39
N VAL A 63 4.75 18.72 -3.53
CA VAL A 63 4.16 18.01 -2.39
C VAL A 63 3.95 19.02 -1.26
N PRO A 64 2.69 19.27 -0.86
CA PRO A 64 2.41 20.15 0.27
C PRO A 64 3.11 19.64 1.54
N SER A 65 3.49 20.56 2.41
CA SER A 65 4.08 20.18 3.70
C SER A 65 3.09 19.40 4.56
N PHE A 66 3.59 18.60 5.51
CA PHE A 66 2.69 17.85 6.41
C PHE A 66 1.72 18.77 7.19
N PRO A 67 2.14 19.93 7.72
CA PRO A 67 1.21 20.89 8.31
C PRO A 67 0.11 21.35 7.36
N ASP A 68 0.42 21.66 6.09
CA ASP A 68 -0.57 22.10 5.10
C ASP A 68 -1.56 20.99 4.76
N ILE A 69 -1.07 19.74 4.63
CA ILE A 69 -1.93 18.56 4.44
C ILE A 69 -2.85 18.38 5.65
N ALA A 70 -2.31 18.49 6.86
CA ALA A 70 -3.07 18.36 8.09
C ALA A 70 -4.15 19.45 8.23
N GLU A 71 -3.84 20.68 7.84
CA GLU A 71 -4.81 21.79 7.82
C GLU A 71 -5.91 21.57 6.78
N GLY A 72 -5.52 21.17 5.55
CA GLY A 72 -6.48 20.89 4.47
C GLY A 72 -7.41 19.69 4.72
N LEU A 73 -7.00 18.78 5.62
CA LEU A 73 -7.78 17.61 6.03
C LEU A 73 -8.50 17.78 7.38
N ARG A 74 -8.30 18.91 8.06
CA ARG A 74 -8.93 19.16 9.36
C ARG A 74 -10.42 19.44 9.19
N SER A 75 -11.23 18.83 10.05
CA SER A 75 -12.65 19.12 10.15
C SER A 75 -12.93 19.75 11.51
N SER A 76 -13.79 20.77 11.55
CA SER A 76 -14.30 21.36 12.78
C SER A 76 -15.13 20.37 13.61
N GLU A 77 -15.62 19.30 12.99
CA GLU A 77 -16.58 18.36 13.59
C GLU A 77 -15.94 17.07 14.09
N SER A 78 -14.67 16.80 13.76
CA SER A 78 -14.03 15.52 14.11
C SER A 78 -12.70 15.68 14.84
N LYS A 79 -12.42 14.72 15.74
CA LYS A 79 -11.12 14.60 16.41
C LYS A 79 -10.03 13.96 15.52
N GLY A 80 -10.35 13.60 14.27
CA GLY A 80 -9.46 12.91 13.33
C GLY A 80 -9.80 13.24 11.88
N VAL A 81 -9.24 12.51 10.95
CA VAL A 81 -9.44 12.66 9.50
C VAL A 81 -10.36 11.55 9.00
N PHE A 82 -11.42 11.89 8.27
CA PHE A 82 -12.28 10.90 7.63
C PHE A 82 -11.74 10.45 6.28
N GLY A 83 -12.03 9.19 5.89
CA GLY A 83 -11.68 8.65 4.58
C GLY A 83 -12.24 9.46 3.41
N SER A 84 -13.42 10.06 3.55
CA SER A 84 -14.03 10.96 2.56
C SER A 84 -13.23 12.25 2.36
N GLN A 85 -12.66 12.80 3.43
CA GLN A 85 -11.80 13.98 3.38
C GLN A 85 -10.49 13.67 2.66
N MET A 86 -9.85 12.53 2.95
CA MET A 86 -8.65 12.08 2.24
C MET A 86 -8.91 11.92 0.74
N LYS A 87 -10.06 11.30 0.37
CA LYS A 87 -10.48 11.17 -1.02
C LYS A 87 -10.62 12.54 -1.70
N ALA A 88 -11.36 13.45 -1.09
CA ALA A 88 -11.61 14.78 -1.65
C ALA A 88 -10.30 15.60 -1.77
N TYR A 89 -9.44 15.56 -0.77
CA TYR A 89 -8.16 16.24 -0.77
C TYR A 89 -7.23 15.74 -1.88
N LEU A 90 -7.06 14.43 -2.02
CA LEU A 90 -6.24 13.84 -3.08
C LEU A 90 -6.82 14.14 -4.48
N ALA A 91 -8.15 14.12 -4.62
CA ALA A 91 -8.82 14.49 -5.87
C ALA A 91 -8.61 15.97 -6.23
N SER A 92 -8.58 16.88 -5.25
CA SER A 92 -8.28 18.31 -5.49
C SER A 92 -6.85 18.52 -6.02
N LEU A 93 -5.93 17.61 -5.67
CA LEU A 93 -4.56 17.55 -6.20
C LEU A 93 -4.47 16.78 -7.53
N ARG A 94 -5.61 16.50 -8.19
CA ARG A 94 -5.73 15.79 -9.46
C ARG A 94 -5.34 14.31 -9.44
N TYR A 95 -5.22 13.69 -8.27
CA TYR A 95 -5.05 12.25 -8.17
C TYR A 95 -6.34 11.52 -8.57
N GLN A 96 -6.20 10.38 -9.25
CA GLN A 96 -7.31 9.45 -9.42
C GLN A 96 -7.45 8.64 -8.15
N VAL A 97 -8.58 8.76 -7.45
CA VAL A 97 -8.77 8.17 -6.13
C VAL A 97 -9.91 7.16 -6.14
N PHE A 98 -9.59 5.94 -5.77
CA PHE A 98 -10.53 4.83 -5.64
C PHE A 98 -10.66 4.45 -4.16
N VAL A 99 -11.89 4.37 -3.68
CA VAL A 99 -12.21 3.84 -2.36
C VAL A 99 -13.08 2.61 -2.55
N PHE A 100 -12.67 1.49 -1.98
CA PHE A 100 -13.32 0.20 -2.19
C PHE A 100 -13.18 -0.71 -0.96
N LYS A 101 -13.98 -1.78 -0.93
CA LYS A 101 -13.82 -2.89 0.00
C LYS A 101 -12.72 -3.79 -0.53
N GLY A 102 -11.53 -3.73 0.09
CA GLY A 102 -10.37 -4.49 -0.37
C GLY A 102 -10.42 -5.96 0.00
N GLN A 103 -9.64 -6.76 -0.74
CA GLN A 103 -9.34 -8.15 -0.50
C GLN A 103 -7.83 -8.36 -0.43
N TRP A 104 -7.39 -9.51 0.07
CA TRP A 104 -5.96 -9.81 0.16
C TRP A 104 -5.27 -9.80 -1.22
N GLU A 105 -5.93 -10.30 -2.22
CA GLU A 105 -5.49 -10.32 -3.61
C GLU A 105 -5.30 -8.91 -4.18
N ASP A 106 -6.15 -7.95 -3.78
CA ASP A 106 -5.98 -6.55 -4.15
C ASP A 106 -4.69 -5.97 -3.56
N VAL A 107 -4.39 -6.30 -2.30
CA VAL A 107 -3.13 -5.89 -1.65
C VAL A 107 -1.94 -6.37 -2.47
N LYS A 108 -1.88 -7.68 -2.76
CA LYS A 108 -0.78 -8.27 -3.55
C LYS A 108 -0.69 -7.63 -4.94
N ASN A 109 -1.80 -7.55 -5.66
CA ASN A 109 -1.86 -7.02 -7.02
C ASN A 109 -1.45 -5.53 -7.11
N HIS A 110 -1.89 -4.69 -6.17
CA HIS A 110 -1.53 -3.28 -6.19
C HIS A 110 -0.09 -3.04 -5.79
N ILE A 111 0.36 -3.67 -4.72
CA ILE A 111 1.73 -3.53 -4.25
C ILE A 111 2.73 -4.04 -5.29
N SER A 112 2.52 -5.20 -5.92
CA SER A 112 3.38 -5.70 -7.02
C SER A 112 3.47 -4.75 -8.22
N LYS A 113 2.44 -3.90 -8.41
CA LYS A 113 2.42 -2.86 -9.46
C LYS A 113 2.98 -1.51 -9.00
N GLY A 114 3.66 -1.45 -7.85
CA GLY A 114 4.21 -0.21 -7.32
C GLY A 114 3.15 0.76 -6.79
N ARG A 115 2.00 0.26 -6.30
CA ARG A 115 0.85 1.07 -5.88
C ARG A 115 0.55 0.87 -4.40
N PRO A 116 1.11 1.69 -3.50
CA PRO A 116 0.82 1.61 -2.08
C PRO A 116 -0.66 1.92 -1.79
N LEU A 117 -1.21 1.29 -0.75
CA LEU A 117 -2.61 1.42 -0.36
C LEU A 117 -2.73 2.05 1.03
N VAL A 118 -3.68 2.95 1.22
CA VAL A 118 -4.10 3.35 2.56
C VAL A 118 -5.24 2.44 3.00
N VAL A 119 -5.14 1.88 4.19
CA VAL A 119 -6.20 1.04 4.76
C VAL A 119 -6.62 1.56 6.12
N GLY A 120 -7.89 1.38 6.44
CA GLY A 120 -8.41 1.61 7.79
C GLY A 120 -8.30 0.35 8.63
N LEU A 121 -7.75 0.46 9.81
CA LEU A 121 -7.72 -0.62 10.80
C LEU A 121 -8.60 -0.26 11.97
N GLY A 122 -9.53 -1.16 12.32
CA GLY A 122 -10.40 -0.98 13.47
C GLY A 122 -9.60 -1.11 14.77
N ASN A 123 -9.89 -0.23 15.71
CA ASN A 123 -9.36 -0.29 17.06
C ASN A 123 -10.53 -0.33 18.05
N ARG A 124 -10.73 -1.48 18.69
CA ARG A 124 -11.88 -1.72 19.59
C ARG A 124 -12.05 -0.57 20.61
N GLY A 125 -13.10 0.24 20.42
CA GLY A 125 -13.46 1.33 21.32
C GLY A 125 -12.70 2.65 21.13
N ALA A 126 -11.89 2.76 20.08
CA ALA A 126 -11.20 4.01 19.68
C ALA A 126 -11.53 4.37 18.23
N LEU A 127 -11.03 5.54 17.78
CA LEU A 127 -11.11 5.94 16.37
C LEU A 127 -10.37 4.94 15.48
N ASP A 128 -10.90 4.69 14.29
CA ASP A 128 -10.23 3.92 13.26
C ASP A 128 -8.85 4.50 12.98
N HIS A 129 -7.88 3.63 12.72
CA HIS A 129 -6.50 4.00 12.49
C HIS A 129 -6.12 3.76 11.04
N TYR A 130 -5.55 4.77 10.37
CA TYR A 130 -5.07 4.64 9.00
C TYR A 130 -3.58 4.33 8.96
N VAL A 131 -3.23 3.34 8.13
CA VAL A 131 -1.85 2.96 7.84
C VAL A 131 -1.65 2.84 6.33
N VAL A 132 -0.39 2.92 5.88
CA VAL A 132 -0.05 2.67 4.48
C VAL A 132 0.51 1.26 4.36
N VAL A 133 -0.19 0.39 3.61
CA VAL A 133 0.33 -0.93 3.24
C VAL A 133 1.40 -0.74 2.19
N THR A 134 2.58 -1.27 2.47
CA THR A 134 3.78 -1.12 1.64
C THR A 134 4.32 -2.45 1.12
N GLY A 135 3.86 -3.59 1.66
CA GLY A 135 4.37 -4.89 1.23
C GLY A 135 3.73 -6.07 1.95
N TRP A 136 4.21 -7.25 1.57
CA TRP A 136 3.89 -8.52 2.25
C TRP A 136 5.10 -9.46 2.20
N ASN A 137 5.06 -10.47 3.06
CA ASN A 137 5.98 -11.61 3.03
C ASN A 137 5.17 -12.87 3.35
N ASP A 138 4.93 -13.73 2.36
CA ASP A 138 4.13 -14.94 2.50
C ASP A 138 4.82 -16.00 3.38
N PRO A 139 6.13 -16.30 3.26
CA PRO A 139 6.82 -17.21 4.18
C PRO A 139 6.74 -16.81 5.66
N GLU A 140 6.81 -15.51 5.95
CA GLU A 140 6.68 -15.01 7.32
C GLU A 140 5.20 -14.79 7.73
N ASN A 141 4.25 -14.92 6.78
CA ASN A 141 2.82 -14.63 6.98
C ASN A 141 2.56 -13.24 7.55
N VAL A 142 3.25 -12.22 7.00
CA VAL A 142 3.16 -10.83 7.47
C VAL A 142 2.76 -9.85 6.37
N VAL A 143 2.16 -8.75 6.80
CA VAL A 143 1.92 -7.54 6.04
C VAL A 143 2.90 -6.47 6.52
N LEU A 144 3.52 -5.77 5.58
CA LEU A 144 4.40 -4.63 5.87
C LEU A 144 3.60 -3.35 5.74
N VAL A 145 3.60 -2.55 6.79
CA VAL A 145 2.89 -1.26 6.80
C VAL A 145 3.79 -0.15 7.31
N ASN A 146 3.57 1.07 6.80
CA ASN A 146 4.01 2.28 7.47
C ASN A 146 2.88 2.72 8.41
N ASP A 147 3.08 2.53 9.72
CA ASP A 147 2.15 2.96 10.75
C ASP A 147 2.58 4.32 11.31
N PRO A 148 1.84 5.41 11.00
CA PRO A 148 2.26 6.75 11.39
C PRO A 148 2.31 6.98 12.91
N ALA A 149 1.62 6.17 13.70
CA ALA A 149 1.71 6.21 15.15
C ALA A 149 2.92 5.45 15.71
N GLN A 150 3.49 4.54 14.93
CA GLN A 150 4.55 3.65 15.38
C GLN A 150 5.84 3.83 14.58
N ARG A 151 5.94 3.19 13.39
CA ARG A 151 7.19 3.18 12.60
C ARG A 151 6.99 2.78 11.15
N LYS A 152 8.05 3.03 10.35
CA LYS A 152 8.21 2.52 8.99
C LYS A 152 8.37 1.00 8.99
N LEU A 153 7.82 0.33 7.96
CA LEU A 153 7.94 -1.11 7.69
C LEU A 153 7.63 -1.98 8.92
N LEU A 154 6.56 -1.63 9.64
CA LEU A 154 6.05 -2.44 10.73
C LEU A 154 5.52 -3.76 10.17
N LYS A 155 6.02 -4.88 10.68
CA LYS A 155 5.50 -6.22 10.37
C LYS A 155 4.27 -6.49 11.21
N LEU A 156 3.15 -6.73 10.58
CA LEU A 156 1.91 -7.18 11.22
C LEU A 156 1.63 -8.62 10.80
N ASP A 157 1.32 -9.49 11.75
CA ASP A 157 0.79 -10.82 11.44
C ASP A 157 -0.44 -10.70 10.53
N ARG A 158 -0.49 -11.46 9.44
CA ARG A 158 -1.52 -11.34 8.40
C ARG A 158 -2.93 -11.56 8.94
N LYS A 159 -3.12 -12.55 9.81
CA LYS A 159 -4.43 -12.86 10.39
C LYS A 159 -4.92 -11.71 11.30
N ASN A 160 -4.03 -11.14 12.10
CA ASN A 160 -4.36 -10.02 12.97
C ASN A 160 -4.65 -8.75 12.16
N PHE A 161 -3.87 -8.50 11.10
CA PHE A 161 -4.14 -7.42 10.15
C PHE A 161 -5.52 -7.57 9.51
N GLN A 162 -5.85 -8.72 8.94
CA GLN A 162 -7.13 -8.98 8.31
C GLN A 162 -8.29 -8.77 9.29
N LYS A 163 -8.19 -9.31 10.50
CA LYS A 163 -9.20 -9.14 11.54
C LYS A 163 -9.44 -7.67 11.92
N SER A 164 -8.38 -6.85 11.98
CA SER A 164 -8.50 -5.42 12.26
C SER A 164 -9.06 -4.66 11.06
N TRP A 165 -8.67 -5.03 9.84
CA TRP A 165 -9.16 -4.45 8.59
C TRP A 165 -10.65 -4.73 8.36
N GLU A 166 -11.13 -5.94 8.68
CA GLU A 166 -12.55 -6.31 8.64
C GLU A 166 -13.44 -5.41 9.52
N GLN A 167 -12.92 -4.89 10.63
CA GLN A 167 -13.66 -3.99 11.52
C GLN A 167 -14.02 -2.66 10.86
N THR A 168 -13.30 -2.26 9.82
CA THR A 168 -13.58 -1.10 8.98
C THR A 168 -14.24 -1.47 7.65
N ALA A 169 -14.87 -2.65 7.56
CA ALA A 169 -15.40 -3.22 6.32
C ALA A 169 -14.34 -3.32 5.21
N CYS A 170 -13.09 -3.59 5.57
CA CYS A 170 -11.92 -3.65 4.68
C CYS A 170 -11.74 -2.35 3.88
N TRP A 171 -11.97 -1.20 4.51
CA TRP A 171 -11.85 0.09 3.86
C TRP A 171 -10.44 0.29 3.30
N THR A 172 -10.37 0.58 2.00
CA THR A 172 -9.13 0.72 1.25
C THR A 172 -9.21 1.92 0.33
N LEU A 173 -8.12 2.70 0.27
CA LEU A 173 -7.95 3.81 -0.64
C LEU A 173 -6.71 3.60 -1.49
N LEU A 174 -6.88 3.68 -2.80
CA LEU A 174 -5.83 3.76 -3.81
C LEU A 174 -5.83 5.15 -4.42
N ALA A 175 -4.68 5.81 -4.43
CA ALA A 175 -4.49 7.06 -5.15
C ALA A 175 -3.40 6.89 -6.22
N LEU A 176 -3.72 7.24 -7.45
CA LEU A 176 -2.79 7.23 -8.58
C LEU A 176 -2.50 8.67 -8.99
N PRO A 177 -1.23 9.01 -9.29
CA PRO A 177 -0.89 10.35 -9.73
C PRO A 177 -1.58 10.68 -11.05
N PRO A 178 -1.81 11.96 -11.37
CA PRO A 178 -2.29 12.34 -12.68
C PRO A 178 -1.32 11.84 -13.74
N SER A 179 -1.86 11.29 -14.84
CA SER A 179 -1.04 10.93 -15.99
C SER A 179 -0.33 12.18 -16.47
N LEU A 180 1.01 12.12 -16.61
CA LEU A 180 1.73 13.20 -17.26
C LEU A 180 1.14 13.39 -18.67
N PRO A 181 0.89 14.64 -19.13
CA PRO A 181 0.52 14.84 -20.51
C PRO A 181 1.62 14.20 -21.38
N VAL A 182 1.22 13.27 -22.24
CA VAL A 182 2.11 12.76 -23.28
C VAL A 182 2.54 14.00 -24.05
N ALA A 183 3.86 14.28 -24.08
CA ALA A 183 4.37 15.38 -24.87
C ALA A 183 3.83 15.20 -26.30
N ALA A 184 3.12 16.21 -26.79
CA ALA A 184 2.66 16.22 -28.17
C ALA A 184 3.87 15.97 -29.06
N PRO A 185 3.78 15.12 -30.09
CA PRO A 185 4.88 14.92 -31.02
C PRO A 185 5.28 16.31 -31.55
N THR A 186 6.53 16.68 -31.36
CA THR A 186 7.09 17.87 -31.95
C THR A 186 6.90 17.74 -33.46
N SER A 187 5.99 18.52 -34.04
CA SER A 187 5.91 18.64 -35.48
C SER A 187 7.20 19.27 -35.94
N ASP A 188 8.14 18.43 -36.40
CA ASP A 188 9.29 18.92 -37.18
C ASP A 188 8.71 19.62 -38.41
N GLY A 189 8.69 20.93 -38.35
CA GLY A 189 8.40 21.77 -39.50
C GLY A 189 9.50 21.60 -40.53
N ARG A 190 9.13 21.05 -41.67
CA ARG A 190 9.90 21.24 -42.89
C ARG A 190 9.62 22.59 -43.49
#